data_761dd6c34cdeadd7dd2692d303605cd5
#
_entry.id   761dd6c34cdeadd7dd2692d303605cd5
#
_cell.length_a   1.000
_cell.length_b   1.000
_cell.length_c   1.000
_cell.angle_alpha   90.00
_cell.angle_beta   90.00
_cell.angle_gamma   90.00
#
_symmetry.space_group_name_H-M   'P 1'
#
loop_
_entity.id
_entity.type
_entity.pdbx_description
1 polymer ?
#
loop_
_entity_poly.entity_id
_entity_poly.type
_entity_poly.pdbx_seq_one_letter_code
_entity_poly.pdbx_strand_id
1 'polypeptide(L)'
;MNNSRGASMLLYKLDTMDGAILIDKTVVGKIIAEAVGQFNGKVLISNHKGKVVSGFVAKFGVMDDVSSMEINLGTNGLDIRFFILIRFGTSINRVTEQLIETIKKNTEEITGLEVNSIAVVVTGIVSKQMVRRNIEVRG
;
A
#
# COMPACT_ATOMS: atom_id res chain seq x y z
N MET A 1 7.32 -20.48 -15.38
CA MET A 1 6.65 -20.12 -15.20
C MET A 1 6.06 -19.83 -13.96
N ASN A 2 5.41 -20.56 -13.37
CA ASN A 2 4.82 -20.27 -12.19
C ASN A 2 5.78 -19.93 -11.18
N ASN A 3 6.91 -20.47 -11.26
CA ASN A 3 7.86 -20.22 -10.29
C ASN A 3 8.26 -18.79 -10.25
N SER A 4 8.31 -18.18 -11.36
CA SER A 4 8.78 -16.85 -11.34
C SER A 4 7.77 -15.99 -10.68
N ARG A 5 6.51 -16.30 -10.80
CA ARG A 5 5.53 -15.54 -10.20
C ARG A 5 5.64 -15.69 -8.74
N GLY A 6 5.82 -16.85 -8.25
CA GLY A 6 5.93 -17.07 -6.83
C GLY A 6 7.17 -16.37 -6.31
N ALA A 7 8.25 -16.46 -7.06
CA ALA A 7 9.46 -15.85 -6.60
C ALA A 7 9.33 -14.35 -6.53
N SER A 8 8.59 -13.74 -7.43
CA SER A 8 8.49 -12.31 -7.42
C SER A 8 7.67 -11.79 -6.26
N MET A 9 6.87 -12.63 -5.63
CA MET A 9 6.08 -12.18 -4.50
C MET A 9 6.83 -12.39 -3.19
N LEU A 10 7.80 -13.26 -3.16
CA LEU A 10 8.53 -13.52 -1.94
C LEU A 10 9.51 -12.41 -1.69
N LEU A 11 9.46 -11.82 -0.54
CA LEU A 11 10.30 -10.73 -0.17
C LEU A 11 11.51 -11.18 0.62
N TYR A 12 11.32 -12.07 1.55
CA TYR A 12 12.39 -12.45 2.46
C TYR A 12 12.16 -13.83 3.01
N LYS A 13 13.24 -14.59 3.18
CA LYS A 13 13.15 -15.89 3.77
C LYS A 13 14.21 -16.02 4.84
N LEU A 14 13.80 -16.45 6.00
CA LEU A 14 14.72 -16.64 7.10
C LEU A 14 14.66 -18.09 7.52
N ASP A 15 15.78 -18.78 7.49
CA ASP A 15 15.82 -20.17 7.89
C ASP A 15 16.14 -20.24 9.36
N THR A 16 15.43 -21.05 10.09
CA THR A 16 15.68 -21.23 11.52
C THR A 16 15.81 -22.71 11.75
N MET A 17 16.19 -23.06 12.95
CA MET A 17 16.35 -24.45 13.28
C MET A 17 15.06 -25.21 13.15
N ASP A 18 13.96 -24.57 13.42
CA ASP A 18 12.70 -25.24 13.35
C ASP A 18 11.97 -25.10 12.02
N GLY A 19 12.58 -24.45 11.07
CA GLY A 19 11.93 -24.30 9.78
C GLY A 19 12.32 -23.00 9.11
N ALA A 20 11.43 -22.43 8.35
CA ALA A 20 11.72 -21.21 7.63
C ALA A 20 10.59 -20.21 7.81
N ILE A 21 10.95 -18.94 7.85
CA ILE A 21 9.96 -17.89 7.91
C ILE A 21 10.00 -17.17 6.58
N LEU A 22 8.87 -17.09 5.92
CA LEU A 22 8.79 -16.43 4.63
C LEU A 22 7.97 -15.18 4.75
N ILE A 23 8.47 -14.09 4.21
CA ILE A 23 7.73 -12.83 4.22
C ILE A 23 7.42 -12.46 2.78
N ASP A 24 6.15 -12.29 2.51
CA ASP A 24 5.67 -12.04 1.19
C ASP A 24 5.32 -10.57 1.05
N LYS A 25 5.39 -10.04 -0.14
CA LYS A 25 5.04 -8.65 -0.38
C LYS A 25 3.61 -8.37 0.04
N THR A 26 2.75 -9.35 0.03
CA THR A 26 1.36 -9.14 0.42
C THR A 26 1.24 -8.70 1.88
N VAL A 27 2.21 -9.06 2.71
CA VAL A 27 2.18 -8.65 4.10
C VAL A 27 2.35 -7.15 4.17
N VAL A 28 3.29 -6.61 3.39
CA VAL A 28 3.53 -5.19 3.38
C VAL A 28 2.34 -4.48 2.72
N GLY A 29 1.76 -5.09 1.71
CA GLY A 29 0.58 -4.53 1.05
C GLY A 29 -0.57 -4.37 2.00
N LYS A 30 -0.76 -5.32 2.90
CA LYS A 30 -1.82 -5.23 3.86
C LYS A 30 -1.55 -4.14 4.85
N ILE A 31 -0.31 -3.95 5.25
CA ILE A 31 0.05 -2.91 6.17
C ILE A 31 -0.25 -1.55 5.54
N ILE A 32 0.04 -1.40 4.26
CA ILE A 32 -0.24 -0.16 3.55
C ILE A 32 -1.75 0.06 3.50
N ALA A 33 -2.49 -0.98 3.18
CA ALA A 33 -3.93 -0.86 3.07
C ALA A 33 -4.57 -0.45 4.38
N GLU A 34 -4.09 -0.99 5.46
CA GLU A 34 -4.62 -0.64 6.74
C GLU A 34 -4.32 0.80 7.12
N ALA A 35 -3.12 1.24 6.81
CA ALA A 35 -2.73 2.61 7.12
C ALA A 35 -3.60 3.60 6.32
N VAL A 36 -3.84 3.29 5.06
CA VAL A 36 -4.67 4.14 4.22
C VAL A 36 -6.11 4.11 4.70
N GLY A 37 -6.56 2.95 5.12
CA GLY A 37 -7.93 2.79 5.58
C GLY A 37 -8.28 3.64 6.80
N GLN A 38 -7.27 4.03 7.55
CA GLN A 38 -7.54 4.83 8.72
C GLN A 38 -8.01 6.23 8.42
N PHE A 39 -7.89 6.65 7.19
CA PHE A 39 -8.33 7.99 6.82
C PHE A 39 -9.79 8.02 6.37
N ASN A 40 -10.48 6.89 6.51
CA ASN A 40 -11.92 6.86 6.27
C ASN A 40 -12.37 7.41 4.92
N GLY A 41 -11.70 7.01 3.90
CA GLY A 41 -12.11 7.41 2.57
C GLY A 41 -11.52 8.72 2.07
N LYS A 42 -10.77 9.41 2.92
CA LYS A 42 -10.15 10.63 2.48
C LYS A 42 -8.91 10.36 1.65
N VAL A 43 -8.42 9.13 1.73
CA VAL A 43 -7.24 8.72 1.00
C VAL A 43 -7.58 7.39 0.35
N LEU A 44 -7.25 7.24 -0.92
CA LEU A 44 -7.52 6.00 -1.64
C LEU A 44 -6.24 5.51 -2.28
N ILE A 45 -6.07 4.21 -2.36
CA ILE A 45 -4.90 3.67 -3.01
C ILE A 45 -5.16 3.67 -4.51
N SER A 46 -4.19 4.09 -5.27
CA SER A 46 -4.36 4.12 -6.72
C SER A 46 -3.20 3.39 -7.39
N ASN A 47 -3.28 3.22 -8.68
CA ASN A 47 -2.17 2.70 -9.42
C ASN A 47 -1.40 3.92 -9.94
N HIS A 48 -0.31 3.69 -10.64
CA HIS A 48 0.53 4.79 -11.09
C HIS A 48 -0.16 5.72 -12.08
N LYS A 49 -1.28 5.28 -12.64
CA LYS A 49 -2.02 6.12 -13.55
C LYS A 49 -3.13 6.88 -12.86
N GLY A 50 -3.24 6.75 -11.57
CA GLY A 50 -4.27 7.46 -10.85
C GLY A 50 -5.62 6.77 -10.78
N LYS A 51 -5.70 5.49 -11.14
CA LYS A 51 -6.94 4.80 -11.03
C LYS A 51 -7.05 4.12 -9.70
N VAL A 52 -8.17 4.23 -9.07
CA VAL A 52 -8.41 3.64 -7.75
C VAL A 52 -8.32 2.12 -7.83
N VAL A 53 -7.62 1.56 -6.90
CA VAL A 53 -7.50 0.12 -6.83
C VAL A 53 -8.60 -0.33 -5.90
N SER A 54 -9.78 -0.43 -6.42
CA SER A 54 -10.92 -0.70 -5.58
C SER A 54 -11.01 -2.07 -4.98
N GLY A 55 -10.68 -3.04 -5.69
CA GLY A 55 -10.82 -4.36 -5.13
C GLY A 55 -9.98 -4.59 -3.92
N PHE A 56 -9.00 -3.76 -3.77
CA PHE A 56 -8.09 -3.93 -2.74
C PHE A 56 -8.68 -3.92 -1.39
N VAL A 57 -9.51 -3.04 -1.16
CA VAL A 57 -10.04 -2.93 0.11
C VAL A 57 -11.07 -3.90 0.35
N ALA A 58 -11.56 -4.36 -0.64
CA ALA A 58 -12.67 -5.17 -0.53
C ALA A 58 -12.28 -6.27 0.22
N LYS A 59 -12.81 -6.62 0.95
CA LYS A 59 -12.69 -7.66 1.65
C LYS A 59 -11.54 -8.40 1.64
N PHE A 60 -11.16 -9.14 1.33
CA PHE A 60 -10.14 -9.95 1.55
C PHE A 60 -8.88 -9.43 1.27
N GLY A 61 -8.79 -8.31 1.19
CA GLY A 61 -7.59 -7.80 1.07
C GLY A 61 -6.95 -8.35 -0.05
N VAL A 62 -7.56 -8.38 -1.02
CA VAL A 62 -7.10 -8.90 -2.03
C VAL A 62 -5.87 -8.44 -2.45
N MET A 63 -4.95 -9.09 -2.33
CA MET A 63 -3.70 -8.69 -2.60
C MET A 63 -3.27 -8.80 -4.00
N ASP A 64 -4.10 -9.10 -4.83
CA ASP A 64 -3.78 -9.16 -6.19
C ASP A 64 -3.26 -7.83 -6.65
N ASP A 65 -3.71 -6.79 -6.03
CA ASP A 65 -3.34 -5.50 -6.46
C ASP A 65 -2.06 -4.96 -5.89
N VAL A 66 -1.36 -5.77 -5.19
CA VAL A 66 -0.09 -5.38 -4.66
C VAL A 66 0.83 -5.05 -5.83
N SER A 67 0.49 -5.51 -7.01
CA SER A 67 1.33 -5.22 -8.15
C SER A 67 1.41 -3.73 -8.44
N SER A 68 0.49 -2.94 -7.92
CA SER A 68 0.56 -1.51 -8.15
C SER A 68 1.50 -0.87 -7.14
N MET A 69 2.00 -1.61 -6.17
CA MET A 69 2.91 -1.09 -5.18
C MET A 69 4.30 -1.61 -5.49
N GLU A 70 5.31 -0.80 -5.22
CA GLU A 70 6.68 -1.22 -5.47
C GLU A 70 7.28 -1.54 -4.11
N ILE A 71 7.54 -2.79 -3.86
CA ILE A 71 8.08 -3.23 -2.59
C ILE A 71 9.28 -4.11 -2.87
N ASN A 72 10.43 -3.63 -2.48
CA ASN A 72 11.67 -4.36 -2.74
C ASN A 72 12.58 -4.38 -1.52
N LEU A 73 13.32 -5.45 -1.33
CA LEU A 73 14.25 -5.52 -0.23
C LEU A 73 15.64 -5.32 -0.80
N GLY A 74 16.26 -4.24 -0.43
CA GLY A 74 17.59 -3.93 -0.88
C GLY A 74 18.59 -4.17 0.21
N THR A 75 19.80 -3.68 0.03
CA THR A 75 20.87 -3.89 0.97
C THR A 75 20.62 -3.21 2.29
N ASN A 76 20.00 -2.06 2.26
CA ASN A 76 19.78 -1.31 3.48
C ASN A 76 18.40 -1.43 4.07
N GLY A 77 17.61 -2.32 3.54
CA GLY A 77 16.26 -2.52 4.05
C GLY A 77 15.22 -2.44 2.96
N LEU A 78 13.99 -2.31 3.36
CA LEU A 78 12.88 -2.29 2.42
C LEU A 78 12.70 -0.93 1.78
N ASP A 79 12.46 -0.94 0.48
CA ASP A 79 12.14 0.27 -0.23
C ASP A 79 10.70 0.10 -0.68
N ILE A 80 9.85 1.00 -0.28
CA ILE A 80 8.42 0.94 -0.54
C ILE A 80 7.98 2.17 -1.30
N ARG A 81 7.15 1.98 -2.30
CA ARG A 81 6.62 3.10 -3.03
C ARG A 81 5.21 2.75 -3.41
N PHE A 82 4.28 3.62 -3.18
CA PHE A 82 2.91 3.36 -3.55
C PHE A 82 2.20 4.65 -3.89
N PHE A 83 1.03 4.54 -4.51
CA PHE A 83 0.34 5.67 -5.08
C PHE A 83 -1.01 5.87 -4.43
N ILE A 84 -1.38 7.12 -4.21
CA ILE A 84 -2.65 7.40 -3.57
C ILE A 84 -3.35 8.56 -4.25
N LEU A 85 -4.65 8.65 -3.98
CA LEU A 85 -5.44 9.79 -4.37
C LEU A 85 -5.89 10.39 -3.05
N ILE A 86 -5.97 11.70 -2.98
CA ILE A 86 -6.40 12.36 -1.76
C ILE A 86 -7.63 13.18 -2.04
N ARG A 87 -8.60 13.14 -1.14
CA ARG A 87 -9.82 13.88 -1.33
C ARG A 87 -9.54 15.35 -1.14
N PHE A 88 -10.17 16.18 -1.97
CA PHE A 88 -9.99 17.60 -1.91
C PHE A 88 -10.29 18.11 -0.51
N GLY A 89 -9.50 19.01 -0.02
CA GLY A 89 -9.67 19.54 1.31
C GLY A 89 -8.87 18.81 2.39
N THR A 90 -8.24 17.72 2.05
CA THR A 90 -7.45 16.98 3.01
C THR A 90 -5.99 17.42 2.84
N SER A 91 -5.30 17.61 3.93
CA SER A 91 -3.93 18.08 3.88
C SER A 91 -2.98 17.01 3.37
N ILE A 92 -2.33 17.27 2.26
CA ILE A 92 -1.40 16.33 1.68
C ILE A 92 -0.24 16.08 2.62
N ASN A 93 0.31 17.10 3.21
CA ASN A 93 1.44 16.93 4.10
C ASN A 93 1.11 16.08 5.31
N ARG A 94 -0.02 16.32 5.91
CA ARG A 94 -0.39 15.58 7.06
C ARG A 94 -0.62 14.14 6.72
N VAL A 95 -1.29 13.87 5.62
CA VAL A 95 -1.57 12.51 5.22
C VAL A 95 -0.29 11.76 4.92
N THR A 96 0.61 12.36 4.14
CA THR A 96 1.81 11.66 3.75
C THR A 96 2.73 11.41 4.94
N GLU A 97 2.85 12.37 5.84
CA GLU A 97 3.67 12.18 7.01
C GLU A 97 3.13 11.06 7.88
N GLN A 98 1.85 11.05 8.09
CA GLN A 98 1.23 10.06 8.92
C GLN A 98 1.32 8.67 8.30
N LEU A 99 1.17 8.60 6.98
CA LEU A 99 1.29 7.32 6.31
C LEU A 99 2.71 6.78 6.43
N ILE A 100 3.69 7.62 6.19
CA ILE A 100 5.07 7.19 6.25
C ILE A 100 5.40 6.69 7.66
N GLU A 101 5.01 7.41 8.66
CA GLU A 101 5.28 7.04 10.01
C GLU A 101 4.61 5.74 10.39
N THR A 102 3.34 5.61 10.09
CA THR A 102 2.59 4.42 10.45
C THR A 102 3.09 3.20 9.71
N ILE A 103 3.34 3.33 8.42
CA ILE A 103 3.76 2.20 7.63
C ILE A 103 5.15 1.74 8.05
N LYS A 104 6.04 2.70 8.30
CA LYS A 104 7.38 2.34 8.71
C LYS A 104 7.34 1.57 10.01
N LYS A 105 6.65 2.10 10.98
CA LYS A 105 6.55 1.48 12.27
C LYS A 105 5.94 0.10 12.21
N ASN A 106 4.82 -0.01 11.56
CA ASN A 106 4.12 -1.29 11.51
C ASN A 106 4.87 -2.33 10.70
N THR A 107 5.52 -1.90 9.64
CA THR A 107 6.28 -2.84 8.82
C THR A 107 7.44 -3.39 9.63
N GLU A 108 8.15 -2.52 10.32
CA GLU A 108 9.30 -2.98 11.10
C GLU A 108 8.86 -3.88 12.25
N GLU A 109 7.75 -3.57 12.86
CA GLU A 109 7.28 -4.39 13.96
C GLU A 109 6.76 -5.74 13.50
N ILE A 110 6.05 -5.78 12.42
CA ILE A 110 5.47 -7.03 11.97
C ILE A 110 6.45 -7.91 11.22
N THR A 111 7.28 -7.34 10.37
CA THR A 111 8.18 -8.15 9.57
C THR A 111 9.56 -8.31 10.17
N GLY A 112 9.94 -7.40 11.05
CA GLY A 112 11.30 -7.42 11.58
C GLY A 112 12.32 -6.85 10.61
N LEU A 113 11.89 -6.39 9.45
CA LEU A 113 12.81 -5.83 8.47
C LEU A 113 12.82 -4.33 8.60
N GLU A 114 13.99 -3.73 8.44
CA GLU A 114 14.09 -2.29 8.49
C GLU A 114 13.55 -1.68 7.22
N VAL A 115 12.95 -0.52 7.33
CA VAL A 115 12.45 0.17 6.15
C VAL A 115 13.47 1.25 5.80
N ASN A 116 14.04 1.12 4.61
CA ASN A 116 15.05 2.07 4.15
C ASN A 116 14.39 3.32 3.56
N SER A 117 13.36 3.15 2.79
CA SER A 117 12.68 4.31 2.22
C SER A 117 11.21 4.03 1.96
N ILE A 118 10.39 5.08 2.06
CA ILE A 118 8.98 4.98 1.72
C ILE A 118 8.67 6.20 0.89
N ALA A 119 8.15 5.99 -0.30
CA ALA A 119 7.72 7.08 -1.16
C ALA A 119 6.22 6.97 -1.37
N VAL A 120 5.51 8.01 -1.00
CA VAL A 120 4.07 8.07 -1.20
C VAL A 120 3.84 9.04 -2.33
N VAL A 121 3.32 8.56 -3.43
CA VAL A 121 3.11 9.38 -4.61
C VAL A 121 1.63 9.75 -4.71
N VAL A 122 1.33 11.04 -4.68
CA VAL A 122 -0.05 11.48 -4.79
C VAL A 122 -0.35 11.64 -6.27
N THR A 123 -1.20 10.78 -6.80
CA THR A 123 -1.46 10.78 -8.23
C THR A 123 -2.62 11.68 -8.60
N GLY A 124 -3.36 12.17 -7.64
CA GLY A 124 -4.45 13.09 -7.96
C GLY A 124 -5.26 13.48 -6.74
N ILE A 125 -6.13 14.46 -6.97
CA ILE A 125 -7.01 14.94 -5.92
C ILE A 125 -8.43 14.63 -6.36
N VAL A 126 -9.19 14.02 -5.50
CA VAL A 126 -10.55 13.64 -5.83
C VAL A 126 -11.50 14.65 -5.22
N SER A 127 -12.33 15.26 -6.01
CA SER A 127 -13.22 16.24 -5.43
C SER A 127 -14.43 15.53 -4.87
N LYS A 128 -15.03 16.13 -3.87
CA LYS A 128 -16.16 15.59 -3.28
C LYS A 128 -17.19 15.43 -4.32
N GLN A 129 -17.26 16.33 -5.24
CA GLN A 129 -18.17 16.29 -6.23
C GLN A 129 -18.04 15.14 -7.14
N MET A 130 -16.85 14.76 -7.44
CA MET A 130 -16.65 13.66 -8.26
C MET A 130 -17.21 12.41 -7.67
N VAL A 131 -17.05 12.24 -6.42
CA VAL A 131 -17.52 11.08 -5.74
C VAL A 131 -19.01 11.11 -5.75
N ARG A 132 -19.63 12.25 -5.53
CA ARG A 132 -20.96 12.34 -5.47
C ARG A 132 -21.57 12.34 -6.79
N ARG A 133 -20.92 12.70 -7.79
CA ARG A 133 -21.46 12.71 -9.04
C ARG A 133 -22.16 11.45 -9.37
N ASN A 134 -21.64 10.38 -8.97
CA ASN A 134 -22.30 9.17 -9.25
C ASN A 134 -23.68 9.18 -8.71
N ILE A 135 -23.87 9.85 -7.69
CA ILE A 135 -25.14 9.86 -7.07
C ILE A 135 -25.98 10.86 -7.74
N GLU A 136 -25.45 11.96 -8.07
CA GLU A 136 -26.18 12.93 -8.70
C GLU A 136 -26.60 12.62 -10.04
N VAL A 137 -25.90 11.89 -10.72
CA VAL A 137 -26.27 11.54 -12.00
C VAL A 137 -27.64 11.08 -12.10
N ARG A 138 -28.15 10.50 -11.11
CA ARG A 138 -29.38 10.03 -11.21
C ARG A 138 -30.22 10.97 -10.67
N GLY A 139 -29.84 11.83 -10.02
CA GLY A 139 -30.68 12.72 -9.42
C GLY A 139 -31.44 13.55 -10.12
#